data_621eecfda4620c732dece11ab19dfe92
#
_entry.id   621eecfda4620c732dece11ab19dfe92
#
_cell.length_a   1.000
_cell.length_b   1.000
_cell.length_c   1.000
_cell.angle_alpha   90.00
_cell.angle_beta   90.00
_cell.angle_gamma   90.00
#
_symmetry.space_group_name_H-M   'P 1'
#
loop_
_entity.id
_entity.type
_entity.pdbx_description
1 polymer ?
#
loop_
_entity_poly.entity_id
_entity_poly.type
_entity_poly.pdbx_seq_one_letter_code
_entity_poly.pdbx_strand_id
1 'polypeptide(L)'
;MAKTPLTVTVITDTHYYSKKTGTKGKAYDAANAKSQKLLKYSEELLRAAFKQIKEDKRTDIVLLSGDTTNNGEIEAHAEVIEILRDLKKSGKRVYVLTATHDYQDDGLTDSFVGNEKVKIPAAKREQLYDMYKEFGPDEAIAVHRDSMSYVVQLADGYRLFALNDDRNLSGKSGFSDECFEWIKAQAEDARKNDQFILAMTHHPLIAPSPIYELIGKNDMLGDYETRRNELADLGIQFILTGHTHVHDIDVITSDRGNTLYDIATAATVGYPAPIRTIVFDPDVKMVSTTTDLITETVDFDLEGKTLQEYLKYQLIGMVKDMIKAAGTDIPTLADMATAMSIKKKLIYKIGWLIKPFAKKLNALTIGKVAKLTRAETGLKPEDYADIADKSVVDFICDLVVNLYGGEDLYSVDDNEYKITVGLLHIVDSVFAALHIKPRKLIKVADSFTDFAEPLLHNSGIPSYDAILPIRPFYKEGEQGKKPQEEKKPECSVKKSKKGVPIVVCGILALIILLLLLLLFF
;
A
#
# COMPACT_ATOMS: atom_id res chain seq x y z
N MET A 1 30.81 15.29 14.50
CA MET A 1 30.58 16.50 13.69
C MET A 1 29.10 16.62 13.42
N ALA A 2 28.55 17.84 13.25
CA ALA A 2 27.19 18.03 12.80
C ALA A 2 27.02 17.38 11.42
N LYS A 3 25.90 16.63 11.21
CA LYS A 3 25.60 16.00 9.93
C LYS A 3 24.78 16.97 9.09
N THR A 4 25.20 17.24 7.88
CA THR A 4 24.40 18.03 6.93
C THR A 4 23.09 17.29 6.64
N PRO A 5 21.93 17.96 6.65
CA PRO A 5 20.67 17.31 6.28
C PRO A 5 20.75 16.63 4.91
N LEU A 6 20.19 15.42 4.80
CA LEU A 6 20.12 14.65 3.56
C LEU A 6 18.69 14.70 3.01
N THR A 7 18.54 15.07 1.75
CA THR A 7 17.25 15.04 1.05
C THR A 7 17.26 13.95 -0.02
N VAL A 8 16.20 13.15 -0.06
CA VAL A 8 15.99 12.11 -1.08
C VAL A 8 14.58 12.23 -1.66
N THR A 9 14.43 11.88 -2.93
CA THR A 9 13.12 11.68 -3.57
C THR A 9 12.85 10.19 -3.73
N VAL A 10 11.64 9.75 -3.44
CA VAL A 10 11.19 8.35 -3.51
C VAL A 10 10.01 8.23 -4.46
N ILE A 11 10.10 7.29 -5.37
CA ILE A 11 8.98 6.76 -6.15
C ILE A 11 9.06 5.23 -6.12
N THR A 12 7.97 4.55 -6.40
CA THR A 12 7.90 3.08 -6.41
C THR A 12 6.81 2.59 -7.36
N ASP A 13 6.80 1.29 -7.61
CA ASP A 13 5.71 0.61 -8.33
C ASP A 13 5.38 1.34 -9.64
N THR A 14 6.42 1.59 -10.43
CA THR A 14 6.26 2.27 -11.72
C THR A 14 5.59 1.35 -12.74
N HIS A 15 5.67 0.03 -12.53
CA HIS A 15 5.08 -1.00 -13.36
C HIS A 15 5.12 -0.65 -14.84
N TYR A 16 6.30 -0.19 -15.27
CA TYR A 16 6.49 0.22 -16.66
C TYR A 16 6.09 -0.90 -17.60
N TYR A 17 5.20 -0.60 -18.51
CA TYR A 17 4.66 -1.53 -19.49
C TYR A 17 4.93 -1.01 -20.89
N SER A 18 5.74 -1.73 -21.66
CA SER A 18 6.05 -1.34 -23.05
C SER A 18 4.81 -1.45 -23.93
N LYS A 19 4.48 -0.38 -24.64
CA LYS A 19 3.36 -0.38 -25.61
C LYS A 19 3.57 -1.39 -26.74
N LYS A 20 4.80 -1.82 -26.97
CA LYS A 20 5.16 -2.87 -27.95
C LYS A 20 4.58 -4.23 -27.59
N THR A 21 4.29 -4.45 -26.30
CA THR A 21 3.67 -5.71 -25.82
C THR A 21 2.15 -5.72 -25.97
N GLY A 22 1.56 -4.65 -26.53
CA GLY A 22 0.15 -4.55 -26.87
C GLY A 22 -0.71 -3.95 -25.77
N THR A 23 -1.48 -2.93 -26.13
CA THR A 23 -2.33 -2.15 -25.19
C THR A 23 -3.80 -2.11 -25.62
N LYS A 24 -4.22 -3.03 -26.49
CA LYS A 24 -5.57 -3.03 -27.08
C LYS A 24 -6.10 -4.45 -27.26
N GLY A 25 -7.41 -4.57 -27.34
CA GLY A 25 -8.13 -5.80 -27.64
C GLY A 25 -8.65 -6.52 -26.40
N LYS A 26 -9.61 -7.41 -26.61
CA LYS A 26 -10.36 -8.07 -25.52
C LYS A 26 -9.48 -8.80 -24.50
N ALA A 27 -8.33 -9.35 -24.94
CA ALA A 27 -7.43 -10.05 -24.04
C ALA A 27 -6.70 -9.07 -23.10
N TYR A 28 -6.25 -7.92 -23.64
CA TYR A 28 -5.66 -6.85 -22.83
C TYR A 28 -6.70 -6.28 -21.86
N ASP A 29 -7.88 -5.91 -22.38
CA ASP A 29 -8.96 -5.32 -21.57
C ASP A 29 -9.37 -6.26 -20.43
N ALA A 30 -9.52 -7.57 -20.70
CA ALA A 30 -9.86 -8.55 -19.69
C ALA A 30 -8.77 -8.76 -18.63
N ALA A 31 -7.48 -8.67 -19.03
CA ALA A 31 -6.36 -8.79 -18.11
C ALA A 31 -6.23 -7.58 -17.17
N ASN A 32 -6.60 -6.39 -17.66
CA ASN A 32 -6.38 -5.13 -16.94
C ASN A 32 -7.67 -4.51 -16.37
N ALA A 33 -8.85 -5.05 -16.67
CA ALA A 33 -10.16 -4.53 -16.23
C ALA A 33 -10.32 -4.39 -14.70
N LYS A 34 -9.44 -5.05 -13.94
CA LYS A 34 -9.51 -5.13 -12.47
C LYS A 34 -8.24 -4.59 -11.81
N SER A 35 -7.40 -3.93 -12.56
CA SER A 35 -6.17 -3.36 -12.06
C SER A 35 -6.34 -1.86 -11.85
N GLN A 36 -5.94 -1.36 -10.70
CA GLN A 36 -5.81 0.07 -10.46
C GLN A 36 -4.64 0.69 -11.25
N LYS A 37 -3.75 -0.16 -11.80
CA LYS A 37 -2.61 0.27 -12.60
C LYS A 37 -3.06 0.71 -13.97
N LEU A 38 -2.71 1.92 -14.37
CA LEU A 38 -2.95 2.44 -15.71
C LEU A 38 -1.82 2.06 -16.67
N LEU A 39 -1.57 0.75 -16.83
CA LEU A 39 -0.45 0.19 -17.58
C LEU A 39 -0.29 0.78 -18.99
N LYS A 40 -1.39 1.02 -19.67
CA LYS A 40 -1.41 1.66 -20.99
C LYS A 40 -0.73 3.03 -21.02
N TYR A 41 -0.69 3.72 -19.89
CA TYR A 41 -0.15 5.06 -19.72
C TYR A 41 1.06 5.11 -18.77
N SER A 42 1.63 3.95 -18.42
CA SER A 42 2.76 3.88 -17.48
C SER A 42 3.99 4.66 -17.98
N GLU A 43 4.25 4.67 -19.28
CA GLU A 43 5.33 5.45 -19.88
C GLU A 43 5.12 6.95 -19.66
N GLU A 44 3.93 7.46 -19.99
CA GLU A 44 3.61 8.88 -19.87
C GLU A 44 3.65 9.35 -18.41
N LEU A 45 3.12 8.52 -17.48
CA LEU A 45 3.15 8.81 -16.06
C LEU A 45 4.59 8.85 -15.52
N LEU A 46 5.41 7.86 -15.88
CA LEU A 46 6.81 7.81 -15.46
C LEU A 46 7.62 8.99 -16.01
N ARG A 47 7.44 9.33 -17.29
CA ARG A 47 8.11 10.48 -17.91
C ARG A 47 7.67 11.80 -17.27
N ALA A 48 6.39 11.97 -16.94
CA ALA A 48 5.87 13.13 -16.23
C ALA A 48 6.47 13.25 -14.83
N ALA A 49 6.49 12.14 -14.06
CA ALA A 49 7.15 12.10 -12.76
C ALA A 49 8.63 12.49 -12.84
N PHE A 50 9.38 11.91 -13.78
CA PHE A 50 10.81 12.20 -13.92
C PHE A 50 11.09 13.60 -14.45
N LYS A 51 10.20 14.19 -15.26
CA LYS A 51 10.32 15.59 -15.64
C LYS A 51 10.22 16.49 -14.40
N GLN A 52 9.21 16.27 -13.56
CA GLN A 52 9.03 17.01 -12.31
C GLN A 52 10.23 16.81 -11.36
N ILE A 53 10.74 15.57 -11.22
CA ILE A 53 11.92 15.26 -10.42
C ILE A 53 13.19 15.94 -10.95
N LYS A 54 13.40 16.02 -12.27
CA LYS A 54 14.55 16.72 -12.88
C LYS A 54 14.56 18.22 -12.55
N GLU A 55 13.39 18.82 -12.50
CA GLU A 55 13.21 20.24 -12.22
C GLU A 55 13.31 20.55 -10.72
N ASP A 56 13.05 19.58 -9.85
CA ASP A 56 13.18 19.71 -8.40
C ASP A 56 14.65 19.87 -7.99
N LYS A 57 14.98 21.00 -7.35
CA LYS A 57 16.31 21.33 -6.87
C LYS A 57 16.54 21.00 -5.39
N ARG A 58 15.53 20.45 -4.70
CA ARG A 58 15.63 20.05 -3.28
C ARG A 58 16.61 18.89 -3.09
N THR A 59 16.72 18.00 -4.08
CA THR A 59 17.60 16.81 -4.01
C THR A 59 18.15 16.41 -5.36
N ASP A 60 19.30 15.72 -5.34
CA ASP A 60 19.89 15.01 -6.45
C ASP A 60 19.78 13.47 -6.32
N ILE A 61 19.20 12.97 -5.23
CA ILE A 61 19.08 11.54 -4.95
C ILE A 61 17.66 11.06 -5.21
N VAL A 62 17.53 10.04 -6.06
CA VAL A 62 16.24 9.42 -6.42
C VAL A 62 16.29 7.93 -6.10
N LEU A 63 15.34 7.46 -5.31
CA LEU A 63 15.21 6.08 -4.86
C LEU A 63 13.97 5.45 -5.50
N LEU A 64 14.13 4.25 -6.07
CA LEU A 64 13.03 3.42 -6.59
C LEU A 64 12.98 2.13 -5.76
N SER A 65 11.91 1.93 -4.99
CA SER A 65 11.78 0.84 -4.03
C SER A 65 11.06 -0.40 -4.58
N GLY A 66 11.24 -0.72 -5.85
CA GLY A 66 10.77 -1.99 -6.44
C GLY A 66 9.68 -1.84 -7.49
N ASP A 67 9.35 -2.96 -8.11
CA ASP A 67 8.34 -3.12 -9.16
C ASP A 67 8.47 -2.07 -10.27
N THR A 68 9.67 -2.03 -10.84
CA THR A 68 10.04 -1.09 -11.90
C THR A 68 9.32 -1.41 -13.21
N THR A 69 9.17 -2.70 -13.55
CA THR A 69 8.41 -3.20 -14.71
C THR A 69 7.12 -3.90 -14.30
N ASN A 70 6.22 -4.15 -15.24
CA ASN A 70 4.93 -4.75 -14.90
C ASN A 70 5.01 -6.27 -14.67
N ASN A 71 5.68 -7.02 -15.55
CA ASN A 71 5.86 -8.47 -15.43
C ASN A 71 7.21 -8.94 -15.98
N GLY A 72 8.25 -8.13 -15.83
CA GLY A 72 9.61 -8.49 -16.23
C GLY A 72 9.84 -8.53 -17.75
N GLU A 73 8.99 -7.92 -18.56
CA GLU A 73 9.16 -7.89 -20.02
C GLU A 73 10.52 -7.33 -20.39
N ILE A 74 11.32 -8.06 -21.19
CA ILE A 74 12.67 -7.63 -21.62
C ILE A 74 12.63 -6.25 -22.30
N GLU A 75 11.61 -6.01 -23.11
CA GLU A 75 11.41 -4.72 -23.77
C GLU A 75 11.11 -3.59 -22.78
N ALA A 76 10.31 -3.85 -21.75
CA ALA A 76 10.02 -2.88 -20.71
C ALA A 76 11.28 -2.51 -19.91
N HIS A 77 12.10 -3.51 -19.56
CA HIS A 77 13.41 -3.26 -18.93
C HIS A 77 14.31 -2.38 -19.80
N ALA A 78 14.43 -2.70 -21.09
CA ALA A 78 15.28 -1.93 -22.00
C ALA A 78 14.82 -0.45 -22.06
N GLU A 79 13.52 -0.22 -22.17
CA GLU A 79 12.95 1.12 -22.25
C GLU A 79 13.07 1.90 -20.92
N VAL A 80 12.76 1.27 -19.79
CA VAL A 80 12.85 1.95 -18.48
C VAL A 80 14.30 2.26 -18.10
N ILE A 81 15.25 1.39 -18.41
CA ILE A 81 16.68 1.63 -18.20
C ILE A 81 17.15 2.88 -18.95
N GLU A 82 16.73 3.07 -20.19
CA GLU A 82 17.05 4.30 -20.94
C GLU A 82 16.43 5.55 -20.30
N ILE A 83 15.21 5.44 -19.77
CA ILE A 83 14.56 6.55 -19.04
C ILE A 83 15.32 6.86 -17.73
N LEU A 84 15.79 5.86 -17.00
CA LEU A 84 16.63 6.01 -15.80
C LEU A 84 18.00 6.62 -16.14
N ARG A 85 18.62 6.22 -17.25
CA ARG A 85 19.88 6.81 -17.74
C ARG A 85 19.72 8.29 -18.09
N ASP A 86 18.57 8.65 -18.68
CA ASP A 86 18.26 10.05 -18.98
C ASP A 86 18.06 10.87 -17.68
N LEU A 87 17.51 10.28 -16.64
CA LEU A 87 17.44 10.89 -15.31
C LEU A 87 18.86 11.08 -14.72
N LYS A 88 19.75 10.08 -14.80
CA LYS A 88 21.16 10.22 -14.37
C LYS A 88 21.89 11.31 -15.17
N LYS A 89 21.71 11.41 -16.48
CA LYS A 89 22.31 12.46 -17.33
C LYS A 89 21.89 13.88 -16.91
N SER A 90 20.71 14.03 -16.25
CA SER A 90 20.29 15.34 -15.72
C SER A 90 20.99 15.75 -14.40
N GLY A 91 21.91 14.91 -13.90
CA GLY A 91 22.65 15.14 -12.66
C GLY A 91 22.04 14.47 -11.42
N LYS A 92 20.98 13.69 -11.57
CA LYS A 92 20.41 12.91 -10.46
C LYS A 92 21.20 11.62 -10.23
N ARG A 93 21.40 11.23 -8.99
CA ARG A 93 21.91 9.93 -8.57
C ARG A 93 20.72 9.01 -8.34
N VAL A 94 20.68 7.88 -9.04
CA VAL A 94 19.51 7.00 -9.08
C VAL A 94 19.87 5.65 -8.49
N TYR A 95 19.10 5.21 -7.50
CA TYR A 95 19.27 3.93 -6.82
C TYR A 95 17.98 3.12 -6.96
N VAL A 96 18.10 1.93 -7.53
CA VAL A 96 16.97 1.06 -7.86
C VAL A 96 17.05 -0.23 -7.06
N LEU A 97 15.95 -0.59 -6.44
CA LEU A 97 15.68 -1.92 -5.94
C LEU A 97 14.75 -2.63 -6.94
N THR A 98 15.05 -3.86 -7.32
CA THR A 98 14.13 -4.68 -8.12
C THR A 98 13.26 -5.53 -7.21
N ALA A 99 12.06 -5.92 -7.68
CA ALA A 99 11.10 -6.68 -6.88
C ALA A 99 10.35 -7.73 -7.71
N THR A 100 9.26 -8.26 -7.17
CA THR A 100 8.56 -9.45 -7.67
C THR A 100 7.98 -9.30 -9.08
N HIS A 101 7.62 -8.09 -9.50
CA HIS A 101 7.14 -7.83 -10.86
C HIS A 101 8.26 -7.62 -11.90
N ASP A 102 9.52 -7.58 -11.47
CA ASP A 102 10.66 -7.33 -12.39
C ASP A 102 11.20 -8.60 -13.05
N TYR A 103 10.64 -9.79 -12.76
CA TYR A 103 11.10 -11.03 -13.38
C TYR A 103 10.01 -12.10 -13.48
N GLN A 104 10.29 -13.14 -14.25
CA GLN A 104 9.51 -14.37 -14.30
C GLN A 104 10.45 -15.58 -14.19
N ASP A 105 10.12 -16.55 -13.33
CA ASP A 105 10.98 -17.73 -13.09
C ASP A 105 11.19 -18.57 -14.34
N ASP A 106 10.17 -18.67 -15.21
CA ASP A 106 10.26 -19.39 -16.49
C ASP A 106 10.82 -18.53 -17.64
N GLY A 107 11.07 -17.23 -17.40
CA GLY A 107 11.56 -16.28 -18.40
C GLY A 107 10.52 -15.91 -19.45
N LEU A 108 9.23 -16.09 -19.18
CA LEU A 108 8.15 -15.81 -20.13
C LEU A 108 7.01 -15.02 -19.47
N THR A 109 6.50 -14.03 -20.20
CA THR A 109 5.33 -13.24 -19.77
C THR A 109 4.33 -13.11 -20.91
N ASP A 110 3.18 -12.47 -20.63
CA ASP A 110 2.11 -12.29 -21.59
C ASP A 110 2.27 -10.98 -22.39
N SER A 111 2.07 -11.07 -23.70
CA SER A 111 1.86 -9.97 -24.64
C SER A 111 0.46 -10.08 -25.25
N PHE A 112 -0.08 -8.99 -25.76
CA PHE A 112 -1.44 -8.95 -26.29
C PHE A 112 -1.44 -8.58 -27.77
N VAL A 113 -1.78 -9.56 -28.61
CA VAL A 113 -1.89 -9.39 -30.06
C VAL A 113 -3.33 -9.57 -30.51
N GLY A 114 -4.00 -8.46 -30.85
CA GLY A 114 -5.44 -8.49 -31.15
C GLY A 114 -6.24 -8.91 -29.93
N ASN A 115 -6.93 -10.06 -30.03
CA ASN A 115 -7.75 -10.60 -28.94
C ASN A 115 -7.11 -11.79 -28.21
N GLU A 116 -5.83 -12.04 -28.45
CA GLU A 116 -5.11 -13.22 -27.93
C GLU A 116 -3.95 -12.80 -27.02
N LYS A 117 -3.63 -13.70 -26.09
CA LYS A 117 -2.39 -13.64 -25.31
C LYS A 117 -1.31 -14.46 -25.99
N VAL A 118 -0.13 -13.90 -26.13
CA VAL A 118 1.05 -14.54 -26.69
C VAL A 118 2.19 -14.46 -25.68
N LYS A 119 2.93 -15.54 -25.49
CA LYS A 119 4.10 -15.53 -24.61
C LYS A 119 5.28 -14.84 -25.30
N ILE A 120 5.93 -13.95 -24.54
CA ILE A 120 7.14 -13.22 -24.93
C ILE A 120 8.24 -13.40 -23.88
N PRO A 121 9.53 -13.13 -24.21
CA PRO A 121 10.59 -13.18 -23.22
C PRO A 121 10.42 -12.19 -22.08
N ALA A 122 10.65 -12.68 -20.86
CA ALA A 122 10.80 -11.90 -19.65
C ALA A 122 12.19 -12.10 -19.03
N ALA A 123 12.62 -11.14 -18.22
CA ALA A 123 13.85 -11.29 -17.44
C ALA A 123 13.67 -12.39 -16.41
N LYS A 124 14.74 -13.15 -16.18
CA LYS A 124 14.85 -14.02 -15.00
C LYS A 124 15.53 -13.26 -13.87
N ARG A 125 15.27 -13.70 -12.64
CA ARG A 125 15.79 -13.04 -11.45
C ARG A 125 17.31 -12.81 -11.48
N GLU A 126 18.07 -13.82 -11.91
CA GLU A 126 19.54 -13.76 -11.99
C GLU A 126 20.08 -12.71 -12.97
N GLN A 127 19.25 -12.25 -13.92
CA GLN A 127 19.65 -11.23 -14.90
C GLN A 127 19.53 -9.80 -14.35
N LEU A 128 18.65 -9.59 -13.36
CA LEU A 128 18.31 -8.25 -12.87
C LEU A 128 19.51 -7.50 -12.31
N TYR A 129 20.40 -8.19 -11.59
CA TYR A 129 21.59 -7.54 -11.05
C TYR A 129 22.43 -6.87 -12.13
N ASP A 130 22.73 -7.59 -13.22
CA ASP A 130 23.55 -7.06 -14.31
C ASP A 130 22.80 -6.00 -15.12
N MET A 131 21.48 -6.07 -15.20
CA MET A 131 20.64 -5.07 -15.88
C MET A 131 20.61 -3.75 -15.11
N TYR A 132 20.58 -3.78 -13.77
CA TYR A 132 20.41 -2.59 -12.93
C TYR A 132 21.66 -2.18 -12.15
N LYS A 133 22.81 -2.83 -12.31
CA LYS A 133 24.02 -2.56 -11.51
C LYS A 133 24.49 -1.12 -11.55
N GLU A 134 24.30 -0.40 -12.65
CA GLU A 134 24.66 1.02 -12.78
C GLU A 134 23.77 1.96 -11.94
N PHE A 135 22.68 1.45 -11.33
CA PHE A 135 21.75 2.19 -10.49
C PHE A 135 21.85 1.79 -9.00
N GLY A 136 23.06 1.70 -8.51
CA GLY A 136 23.37 1.45 -7.10
C GLY A 136 24.46 0.41 -6.86
N PRO A 137 24.32 -0.85 -7.31
CA PRO A 137 25.32 -1.91 -7.07
C PRO A 137 26.76 -1.57 -7.47
N ASP A 138 27.00 -0.84 -8.57
CA ASP A 138 28.35 -0.44 -8.99
C ASP A 138 28.99 0.62 -8.06
N GLU A 139 28.19 1.35 -7.27
CA GLU A 139 28.64 2.33 -6.27
C GLU A 139 28.63 1.76 -4.85
N ALA A 140 28.25 0.49 -4.68
CA ALA A 140 28.02 -0.11 -3.39
C ALA A 140 29.32 -0.35 -2.62
N ILE A 141 29.30 -0.05 -1.32
CA ILE A 141 30.37 -0.39 -0.37
C ILE A 141 30.27 -1.82 0.13
N ALA A 142 29.08 -2.44 0.02
CA ALA A 142 28.82 -3.84 0.32
C ALA A 142 27.68 -4.37 -0.56
N VAL A 143 27.79 -5.62 -1.01
CA VAL A 143 26.78 -6.30 -1.82
C VAL A 143 26.54 -7.71 -1.30
N HIS A 144 25.29 -8.08 -1.15
CA HIS A 144 24.86 -9.47 -0.96
C HIS A 144 24.28 -9.98 -2.29
N ARG A 145 25.13 -10.64 -3.08
CA ARG A 145 24.84 -10.98 -4.48
C ARG A 145 23.59 -11.85 -4.64
N ASP A 146 23.41 -12.84 -3.77
CA ASP A 146 22.33 -13.83 -3.89
C ASP A 146 20.95 -13.21 -3.68
N SER A 147 20.81 -12.22 -2.76
CA SER A 147 19.60 -11.45 -2.61
C SER A 147 19.52 -10.22 -3.50
N MET A 148 20.63 -9.80 -4.13
CA MET A 148 20.78 -8.53 -4.84
C MET A 148 20.63 -7.30 -3.92
N SER A 149 20.78 -7.47 -2.60
CA SER A 149 20.84 -6.36 -1.65
C SER A 149 22.19 -5.66 -1.70
N TYR A 150 22.19 -4.36 -1.45
CA TYR A 150 23.43 -3.59 -1.47
C TYR A 150 23.38 -2.42 -0.49
N VAL A 151 24.54 -1.94 -0.10
CA VAL A 151 24.71 -0.75 0.76
C VAL A 151 25.55 0.29 0.04
N VAL A 152 25.07 1.53 -0.03
CA VAL A 152 25.80 2.67 -0.60
C VAL A 152 26.00 3.77 0.42
N GLN A 153 27.12 4.48 0.30
CA GLN A 153 27.35 5.74 1.02
C GLN A 153 26.64 6.87 0.25
N LEU A 154 25.46 7.30 0.72
CA LEU A 154 24.69 8.37 0.06
C LEU A 154 25.36 9.74 0.21
N ALA A 155 25.86 10.03 1.41
CA ALA A 155 26.57 11.25 1.78
C ALA A 155 27.43 10.97 3.02
N ASP A 156 28.26 11.91 3.41
CA ASP A 156 29.00 11.79 4.66
C ASP A 156 28.03 11.66 5.84
N GLY A 157 28.18 10.59 6.61
CA GLY A 157 27.30 10.27 7.73
C GLY A 157 26.00 9.53 7.38
N TYR A 158 25.76 9.14 6.10
CA TYR A 158 24.51 8.49 5.69
C TYR A 158 24.73 7.27 4.79
N ARG A 159 24.14 6.15 5.13
CA ARG A 159 24.12 4.94 4.30
C ARG A 159 22.70 4.58 3.87
N LEU A 160 22.54 4.23 2.60
CA LEU A 160 21.35 3.56 2.07
C LEU A 160 21.56 2.05 2.14
N PHE A 161 20.61 1.35 2.75
CA PHE A 161 20.47 -0.09 2.71
C PHE A 161 19.35 -0.44 1.74
N ALA A 162 19.70 -0.85 0.54
CA ALA A 162 18.76 -1.35 -0.45
C ALA A 162 18.61 -2.86 -0.25
N LEU A 163 17.54 -3.27 0.43
CA LEU A 163 17.32 -4.62 0.91
C LEU A 163 16.31 -5.34 0.02
N ASN A 164 16.78 -6.15 -0.90
CA ASN A 164 15.91 -6.92 -1.78
C ASN A 164 15.26 -8.07 -1.00
N ASP A 165 13.94 -8.05 -0.93
CA ASP A 165 13.11 -9.01 -0.21
C ASP A 165 12.23 -9.86 -1.11
N ASP A 166 12.43 -9.81 -2.41
CA ASP A 166 11.56 -10.45 -3.39
C ASP A 166 11.49 -11.97 -3.25
N ARG A 167 12.52 -12.58 -2.68
CA ARG A 167 12.61 -14.01 -2.51
C ARG A 167 13.44 -14.38 -1.29
N ASN A 168 12.92 -15.32 -0.49
CA ASN A 168 13.68 -16.03 0.53
C ASN A 168 13.88 -17.51 0.12
N LEU A 169 14.47 -18.32 0.98
CA LEU A 169 14.71 -19.75 0.70
C LEU A 169 13.42 -20.54 0.43
N SER A 170 12.26 -20.09 0.93
CA SER A 170 10.95 -20.71 0.71
C SER A 170 10.23 -20.19 -0.54
N GLY A 171 10.83 -19.26 -1.28
CA GLY A 171 10.24 -18.65 -2.47
C GLY A 171 9.15 -17.60 -2.20
N LYS A 172 9.06 -17.11 -0.95
CA LYS A 172 8.18 -16.00 -0.55
C LYS A 172 9.00 -14.72 -0.36
N SER A 173 8.35 -13.58 -0.28
CA SER A 173 8.98 -12.32 0.13
C SER A 173 9.65 -12.48 1.50
N GLY A 174 10.75 -11.78 1.73
CA GLY A 174 11.48 -11.79 2.99
C GLY A 174 12.99 -11.94 2.80
N PHE A 175 13.71 -12.08 3.91
CA PHE A 175 15.16 -12.27 3.92
C PHE A 175 15.50 -13.70 4.33
N SER A 176 16.44 -14.36 3.60
CA SER A 176 17.04 -15.59 4.08
C SER A 176 17.86 -15.30 5.35
N ASP A 177 18.13 -16.35 6.14
CA ASP A 177 18.95 -16.21 7.35
C ASP A 177 20.35 -15.67 7.01
N GLU A 178 20.94 -16.10 5.89
CA GLU A 178 22.24 -15.62 5.44
C GLU A 178 22.19 -14.12 5.05
N CYS A 179 21.17 -13.71 4.30
CA CYS A 179 20.96 -12.31 3.97
C CYS A 179 20.74 -11.47 5.24
N PHE A 180 19.97 -11.99 6.19
CA PHE A 180 19.69 -11.26 7.43
C PHE A 180 20.92 -11.11 8.33
N GLU A 181 21.78 -12.13 8.43
CA GLU A 181 23.07 -12.01 9.12
C GLU A 181 24.00 -10.99 8.43
N TRP A 182 23.98 -10.95 7.10
CA TRP A 182 24.70 -9.89 6.37
C TRP A 182 24.13 -8.49 6.69
N ILE A 183 22.80 -8.33 6.74
CA ILE A 183 22.14 -7.06 7.14
C ILE A 183 22.61 -6.63 8.54
N LYS A 184 22.64 -7.56 9.50
CA LYS A 184 23.14 -7.31 10.87
C LYS A 184 24.56 -6.79 10.86
N ALA A 185 25.45 -7.46 10.12
CA ALA A 185 26.85 -7.05 10.03
C ALA A 185 27.01 -5.65 9.44
N GLN A 186 26.25 -5.32 8.37
CA GLN A 186 26.29 -4.00 7.76
C GLN A 186 25.73 -2.91 8.71
N ALA A 187 24.64 -3.21 9.44
CA ALA A 187 24.06 -2.28 10.40
C ALA A 187 25.01 -2.02 11.58
N GLU A 188 25.69 -3.06 12.06
CA GLU A 188 26.70 -2.91 13.10
C GLU A 188 27.88 -2.05 12.64
N ASP A 189 28.38 -2.28 11.42
CA ASP A 189 29.46 -1.46 10.85
C ASP A 189 29.01 -0.01 10.67
N ALA A 190 27.80 0.25 10.17
CA ALA A 190 27.28 1.60 10.04
C ALA A 190 27.22 2.33 11.39
N ARG A 191 26.74 1.66 12.45
CA ARG A 191 26.70 2.24 13.80
C ARG A 191 28.08 2.50 14.40
N LYS A 192 29.04 1.58 14.19
CA LYS A 192 30.44 1.77 14.64
C LYS A 192 31.07 3.01 14.02
N ASN A 193 30.65 3.35 12.80
CA ASN A 193 31.14 4.50 12.04
C ASN A 193 30.24 5.75 12.19
N ASP A 194 29.32 5.77 13.16
CA ASP A 194 28.35 6.87 13.39
C ASP A 194 27.57 7.26 12.12
N GLN A 195 27.19 6.26 11.32
CA GLN A 195 26.39 6.46 10.11
C GLN A 195 24.90 6.36 10.41
N PHE A 196 24.11 7.29 9.88
CA PHE A 196 22.66 7.17 9.87
C PHE A 196 22.24 6.18 8.79
N ILE A 197 21.35 5.25 9.14
CA ILE A 197 20.87 4.22 8.22
C ILE A 197 19.49 4.62 7.69
N LEU A 198 19.40 4.81 6.38
CA LEU A 198 18.17 4.81 5.63
C LEU A 198 18.03 3.45 4.92
N ALA A 199 16.91 2.77 5.08
CA ALA A 199 16.66 1.52 4.37
C ALA A 199 15.56 1.68 3.32
N MET A 200 15.60 0.87 2.28
CA MET A 200 14.47 0.61 1.39
C MET A 200 14.32 -0.89 1.16
N THR A 201 13.09 -1.36 1.13
CA THR A 201 12.70 -2.71 0.74
C THR A 201 11.40 -2.59 -0.06
N HIS A 202 10.89 -3.68 -0.64
CA HIS A 202 9.68 -3.56 -1.46
C HIS A 202 8.41 -3.83 -0.66
N HIS A 203 8.35 -4.99 0.03
CA HIS A 203 7.16 -5.35 0.81
C HIS A 203 7.15 -4.63 2.17
N PRO A 204 5.98 -4.11 2.62
CA PRO A 204 5.87 -3.41 3.89
C PRO A 204 6.09 -4.34 5.09
N LEU A 205 6.63 -3.77 6.16
CA LEU A 205 6.86 -4.44 7.45
C LEU A 205 5.75 -4.12 8.47
N ILE A 206 5.05 -3.03 8.26
CA ILE A 206 3.87 -2.64 9.05
C ILE A 206 2.68 -2.64 8.10
N ALA A 207 1.57 -3.21 8.53
CA ALA A 207 0.39 -3.31 7.66
C ALA A 207 -0.21 -1.90 7.44
N PRO A 208 -0.21 -1.37 6.21
CA PRO A 208 -0.72 -0.03 5.94
C PRO A 208 -2.25 0.08 6.09
N SER A 209 -2.90 -1.01 6.44
CA SER A 209 -4.30 -1.09 6.84
C SER A 209 -4.54 -2.42 7.54
N PRO A 210 -5.46 -2.51 8.52
CA PRO A 210 -5.82 -3.75 9.22
C PRO A 210 -6.21 -4.90 8.29
N ILE A 211 -6.63 -4.60 7.07
CA ILE A 211 -7.00 -5.60 6.06
C ILE A 211 -5.83 -6.48 5.66
N TYR A 212 -4.61 -5.92 5.58
CA TYR A 212 -3.40 -6.68 5.23
C TYR A 212 -3.03 -7.71 6.30
N GLU A 213 -3.28 -7.42 7.58
CA GLU A 213 -3.09 -8.41 8.66
C GLU A 213 -4.07 -9.58 8.56
N LEU A 214 -5.26 -9.36 8.01
CA LEU A 214 -6.29 -10.38 7.90
C LEU A 214 -6.08 -11.29 6.68
N ILE A 215 -5.83 -10.73 5.52
CA ILE A 215 -5.89 -11.42 4.22
C ILE A 215 -4.73 -11.09 3.30
N GLY A 216 -4.10 -9.94 3.45
CA GLY A 216 -2.94 -9.51 2.70
C GLY A 216 -1.61 -9.89 3.34
N LYS A 217 -1.57 -10.94 4.19
CA LYS A 217 -0.32 -11.38 4.83
C LYS A 217 0.77 -11.80 3.85
N ASN A 218 0.38 -12.24 2.66
CA ASN A 218 1.33 -12.58 1.60
C ASN A 218 1.86 -11.34 0.87
N ASP A 219 1.20 -10.20 1.04
CA ASP A 219 1.58 -8.91 0.48
C ASP A 219 2.45 -8.11 1.48
N MET A 220 2.71 -8.68 2.65
CA MET A 220 3.66 -8.19 3.63
C MET A 220 5.01 -8.89 3.46
N LEU A 221 6.07 -8.26 3.96
CA LEU A 221 7.37 -8.93 4.06
C LEU A 221 7.22 -10.25 4.86
N GLY A 222 7.82 -11.33 4.39
CA GLY A 222 7.78 -12.62 5.10
C GLY A 222 8.32 -12.49 6.53
N ASP A 223 7.57 -13.01 7.50
CA ASP A 223 7.86 -12.89 8.93
C ASP A 223 7.94 -11.43 9.44
N TYR A 224 7.18 -10.52 8.81
CA TYR A 224 7.20 -9.07 9.09
C TYR A 224 7.06 -8.76 10.58
N GLU A 225 6.24 -9.49 11.34
CA GLU A 225 6.03 -9.27 12.77
C GLU A 225 7.34 -9.43 13.59
N THR A 226 8.21 -10.35 13.18
CA THR A 226 9.53 -10.54 13.78
C THR A 226 10.54 -9.57 13.19
N ARG A 227 10.60 -9.46 11.88
CA ARG A 227 11.61 -8.67 11.15
C ARG A 227 11.54 -7.19 11.44
N ARG A 228 10.35 -6.60 11.60
CA ARG A 228 10.21 -5.18 11.97
C ARG A 228 10.85 -4.87 13.32
N ASN A 229 10.69 -5.76 14.32
CA ASN A 229 11.32 -5.60 15.64
C ASN A 229 12.84 -5.77 15.56
N GLU A 230 13.31 -6.77 14.83
CA GLU A 230 14.74 -7.02 14.65
C GLU A 230 15.43 -5.86 13.91
N LEU A 231 14.84 -5.33 12.83
CA LEU A 231 15.39 -4.21 12.08
C LEU A 231 15.43 -2.93 12.94
N ALA A 232 14.36 -2.66 13.73
CA ALA A 232 14.38 -1.58 14.71
C ALA A 232 15.55 -1.74 15.70
N ASP A 233 15.77 -2.96 16.21
CA ASP A 233 16.83 -3.29 17.14
C ASP A 233 18.22 -3.30 16.52
N LEU A 234 18.33 -3.30 15.20
CA LEU A 234 19.55 -3.04 14.46
C LEU A 234 19.84 -1.54 14.26
N GLY A 235 18.91 -0.65 14.64
CA GLY A 235 19.02 0.80 14.47
C GLY A 235 18.56 1.30 13.11
N ILE A 236 17.84 0.47 12.35
CA ILE A 236 17.12 0.87 11.13
C ILE A 236 15.80 1.50 11.57
N GLN A 237 15.79 2.82 11.65
CA GLN A 237 14.63 3.56 12.17
C GLN A 237 13.66 3.98 11.09
N PHE A 238 14.10 4.10 9.84
CA PHE A 238 13.30 4.51 8.69
C PHE A 238 13.52 3.53 7.55
N ILE A 239 12.41 2.96 7.07
CA ILE A 239 12.39 2.07 5.92
C ILE A 239 11.35 2.55 4.90
N LEU A 240 11.74 2.56 3.63
CA LEU A 240 10.92 2.97 2.50
C LEU A 240 10.36 1.72 1.84
N THR A 241 9.05 1.68 1.62
CA THR A 241 8.36 0.51 1.04
C THR A 241 7.39 0.91 -0.08
N GLY A 242 6.86 -0.08 -0.80
CA GLY A 242 5.89 0.06 -1.87
C GLY A 242 4.89 -1.10 -1.86
N HIS A 243 4.77 -1.82 -2.98
CA HIS A 243 4.04 -3.07 -3.18
C HIS A 243 2.51 -2.99 -3.02
N THR A 244 2.02 -2.50 -1.89
CA THR A 244 0.58 -2.41 -1.61
C THR A 244 -0.10 -1.28 -2.37
N HIS A 245 0.68 -0.39 -2.99
CA HIS A 245 0.23 0.84 -3.65
C HIS A 245 -0.54 1.80 -2.73
N VAL A 246 -0.49 1.59 -1.43
CA VAL A 246 -1.07 2.46 -0.40
C VAL A 246 -0.05 3.52 -0.01
N HIS A 247 -0.50 4.76 0.13
CA HIS A 247 0.34 5.87 0.56
C HIS A 247 0.16 6.09 2.05
N ASP A 248 1.10 5.59 2.86
CA ASP A 248 0.94 5.61 4.31
C ASP A 248 2.27 5.76 5.07
N ILE A 249 2.20 6.10 6.35
CA ILE A 249 3.32 6.12 7.29
C ILE A 249 2.87 5.48 8.59
N ASP A 250 3.50 4.36 8.93
CA ASP A 250 3.24 3.65 10.17
C ASP A 250 4.47 3.53 11.05
N VAL A 251 4.26 3.24 12.33
CA VAL A 251 5.34 3.15 13.32
C VAL A 251 5.12 2.01 14.30
N ILE A 252 6.20 1.30 14.61
CA ILE A 252 6.23 0.37 15.74
C ILE A 252 7.36 0.71 16.70
N THR A 253 7.22 0.23 17.92
CA THR A 253 8.29 0.21 18.92
C THR A 253 8.58 -1.23 19.32
N SER A 254 9.82 -1.68 19.16
CA SER A 254 10.26 -3.03 19.52
C SER A 254 10.16 -3.27 21.03
N ASP A 255 10.32 -4.52 21.46
CA ASP A 255 10.35 -4.86 22.88
C ASP A 255 11.51 -4.21 23.64
N ARG A 256 12.60 -3.89 22.94
CA ARG A 256 13.75 -3.14 23.49
C ARG A 256 13.48 -1.65 23.58
N GLY A 257 12.48 -1.12 22.91
CA GLY A 257 12.12 0.29 22.87
C GLY A 257 12.67 1.05 21.66
N ASN A 258 13.23 0.34 20.68
CA ASN A 258 13.67 0.93 19.41
C ASN A 258 12.49 1.11 18.46
N THR A 259 12.55 2.17 17.67
CA THR A 259 11.45 2.57 16.78
C THR A 259 11.80 2.25 15.32
N LEU A 260 10.81 1.79 14.56
CA LEU A 260 10.87 1.68 13.10
C LEU A 260 9.66 2.36 12.51
N TYR A 261 9.88 3.28 11.59
CA TYR A 261 8.88 3.89 10.71
C TYR A 261 8.91 3.17 9.37
N ASP A 262 7.76 2.68 8.93
CA ASP A 262 7.54 2.18 7.57
C ASP A 262 6.89 3.31 6.76
N ILE A 263 7.58 3.78 5.74
CA ILE A 263 7.14 4.88 4.88
C ILE A 263 6.73 4.27 3.54
N ALA A 264 5.48 3.80 3.49
CA ALA A 264 4.90 3.23 2.28
C ALA A 264 4.54 4.33 1.28
N THR A 265 5.01 4.18 0.05
CA THR A 265 4.71 5.12 -1.04
C THR A 265 3.81 4.43 -2.05
N ALA A 266 2.73 5.10 -2.47
CA ALA A 266 1.81 4.55 -3.46
C ALA A 266 2.44 4.45 -4.86
N ALA A 267 1.81 3.65 -5.72
CA ALA A 267 2.30 3.39 -7.07
C ALA A 267 2.28 4.65 -7.94
N THR A 268 3.33 4.83 -8.75
CA THR A 268 3.42 5.90 -9.74
C THR A 268 2.40 5.71 -10.88
N VAL A 269 1.96 4.48 -11.13
CA VAL A 269 1.11 4.10 -12.28
C VAL A 269 -0.39 4.08 -11.97
N GLY A 270 -0.79 4.59 -10.79
CA GLY A 270 -2.18 4.62 -10.33
C GLY A 270 -2.45 5.83 -9.43
N TYR A 271 -3.66 5.93 -8.88
CA TYR A 271 -4.00 6.96 -7.91
C TYR A 271 -3.28 6.70 -6.57
N PRO A 272 -2.68 7.70 -5.91
CA PRO A 272 -2.60 9.12 -6.29
C PRO A 272 -1.37 9.48 -7.15
N ALA A 273 -0.49 8.54 -7.52
CA ALA A 273 0.74 8.76 -8.26
C ALA A 273 1.68 9.81 -7.59
N PRO A 274 2.15 9.53 -6.37
CA PRO A 274 2.92 10.49 -5.59
C PRO A 274 4.40 10.50 -5.96
N ILE A 275 5.04 11.64 -5.68
CA ILE A 275 6.49 11.81 -5.60
C ILE A 275 6.80 12.25 -4.17
N ARG A 276 7.41 11.37 -3.37
CA ARG A 276 7.70 11.65 -1.96
C ARG A 276 9.10 12.22 -1.81
N THR A 277 9.23 13.37 -1.16
CA THR A 277 10.52 13.97 -0.77
C THR A 277 10.70 13.80 0.73
N ILE A 278 11.86 13.32 1.16
CA ILE A 278 12.20 13.07 2.56
C ILE A 278 13.48 13.80 2.91
N VAL A 279 13.45 14.57 4.00
CA VAL A 279 14.61 15.28 4.55
C VAL A 279 14.97 14.66 5.89
N PHE A 280 16.15 14.11 5.99
CA PHE A 280 16.73 13.58 7.22
C PHE A 280 17.64 14.64 7.84
N ASP A 281 17.29 15.08 9.03
CA ASP A 281 18.08 16.05 9.81
C ASP A 281 18.39 15.49 11.21
N PRO A 282 19.48 14.72 11.36
CA PRO A 282 19.86 14.12 12.62
C PRO A 282 20.27 15.15 13.70
N ASP A 283 20.69 16.35 13.32
CA ASP A 283 21.12 17.38 14.29
C ASP A 283 19.91 17.96 15.04
N VAL A 284 18.80 18.18 14.34
CA VAL A 284 17.53 18.56 14.98
C VAL A 284 16.68 17.36 15.39
N LYS A 285 17.16 16.13 15.11
CA LYS A 285 16.50 14.85 15.40
C LYS A 285 15.11 14.73 14.79
N MET A 286 14.97 15.11 13.54
CA MET A 286 13.71 15.07 12.82
C MET A 286 13.91 14.53 11.40
N VAL A 287 12.88 13.88 10.92
CA VAL A 287 12.70 13.53 9.51
C VAL A 287 11.41 14.17 9.05
N SER A 288 11.45 14.96 7.99
CA SER A 288 10.25 15.52 7.38
C SER A 288 9.97 14.83 6.04
N THR A 289 8.71 14.52 5.80
CA THR A 289 8.24 14.04 4.50
C THR A 289 7.32 15.07 3.88
N THR A 290 7.42 15.24 2.58
CA THR A 290 6.46 15.99 1.76
C THR A 290 6.10 15.16 0.54
N THR A 291 4.83 15.22 0.14
CA THR A 291 4.35 14.48 -1.02
C THR A 291 3.83 15.44 -2.08
N ASP A 292 4.53 15.48 -3.20
CA ASP A 292 4.05 16.14 -4.40
C ASP A 292 3.29 15.13 -5.26
N LEU A 293 2.19 15.54 -5.88
CA LEU A 293 1.52 14.73 -6.89
C LEU A 293 2.06 15.08 -8.27
N ILE A 294 1.97 14.15 -9.22
CA ILE A 294 2.35 14.43 -10.60
C ILE A 294 1.39 15.49 -11.17
N THR A 295 1.92 16.66 -11.51
CA THR A 295 1.19 17.81 -12.09
C THR A 295 1.60 18.11 -13.53
N GLU A 296 2.66 17.43 -14.01
CA GLU A 296 3.14 17.59 -15.37
C GLU A 296 2.11 17.14 -16.42
N THR A 297 2.15 17.79 -17.57
CA THR A 297 1.27 17.44 -18.69
C THR A 297 1.63 16.05 -19.22
N VAL A 298 0.61 15.20 -19.35
CA VAL A 298 0.70 13.87 -19.94
C VAL A 298 0.14 13.88 -21.37
N ASP A 299 0.70 13.02 -22.22
CA ASP A 299 0.31 12.90 -23.64
C ASP A 299 -0.75 11.80 -23.83
N PHE A 300 -1.88 11.94 -23.13
CA PHE A 300 -3.08 11.13 -23.37
C PHE A 300 -4.34 11.90 -22.96
N ASP A 301 -5.49 11.45 -23.49
CA ASP A 301 -6.77 12.09 -23.23
C ASP A 301 -7.23 11.89 -21.78
N LEU A 302 -7.33 12.99 -21.05
CA LEU A 302 -7.81 13.04 -19.68
C LEU A 302 -9.33 13.25 -19.57
N GLU A 303 -10.05 13.19 -20.68
CA GLU A 303 -11.51 13.39 -20.72
C GLU A 303 -11.96 14.72 -20.08
N GLY A 304 -11.17 15.78 -20.27
CA GLY A 304 -11.42 17.10 -19.72
C GLY A 304 -11.15 17.25 -18.22
N LYS A 305 -10.48 16.29 -17.59
CA LYS A 305 -10.10 16.29 -16.17
C LYS A 305 -8.64 16.70 -15.99
N THR A 306 -8.26 17.10 -14.80
CA THR A 306 -6.85 17.10 -14.38
C THR A 306 -6.35 15.66 -14.28
N LEU A 307 -5.03 15.46 -14.24
CA LEU A 307 -4.45 14.12 -14.08
C LEU A 307 -4.95 13.44 -12.79
N GLN A 308 -4.97 14.16 -11.67
CA GLN A 308 -5.41 13.63 -10.40
C GLN A 308 -6.90 13.24 -10.38
N GLU A 309 -7.74 14.07 -10.98
CA GLU A 309 -9.17 13.75 -11.14
C GLU A 309 -9.37 12.53 -12.04
N TYR A 310 -8.56 12.39 -13.10
CA TYR A 310 -8.62 11.24 -13.99
C TYR A 310 -8.19 9.95 -13.28
N LEU A 311 -7.06 9.95 -12.55
CA LEU A 311 -6.59 8.80 -11.77
C LEU A 311 -7.64 8.37 -10.74
N LYS A 312 -8.18 9.33 -10.00
CA LYS A 312 -9.26 9.09 -9.02
C LYS A 312 -10.52 8.53 -9.70
N TYR A 313 -10.91 9.09 -10.84
CA TYR A 313 -12.07 8.64 -11.62
C TYR A 313 -11.91 7.19 -12.08
N GLN A 314 -10.72 6.79 -12.56
CA GLN A 314 -10.43 5.42 -12.97
C GLN A 314 -10.52 4.46 -11.78
N LEU A 315 -9.96 4.81 -10.62
CA LEU A 315 -10.06 4.01 -9.40
C LEU A 315 -11.53 3.83 -8.97
N ILE A 316 -12.30 4.91 -8.90
CA ILE A 316 -13.74 4.87 -8.56
C ILE A 316 -14.53 4.02 -9.56
N GLY A 317 -14.23 4.15 -10.86
CA GLY A 317 -14.85 3.35 -11.91
C GLY A 317 -14.64 1.86 -11.68
N MET A 318 -13.42 1.46 -11.40
CA MET A 318 -13.07 0.08 -11.08
C MET A 318 -13.84 -0.44 -9.85
N VAL A 319 -13.90 0.33 -8.75
CA VAL A 319 -14.67 -0.04 -7.55
C VAL A 319 -16.15 -0.27 -7.89
N LYS A 320 -16.76 0.65 -8.64
CA LYS A 320 -18.17 0.55 -9.05
C LYS A 320 -18.44 -0.68 -9.91
N ASP A 321 -17.53 -1.00 -10.84
CA ASP A 321 -17.66 -2.19 -11.69
C ASP A 321 -17.53 -3.48 -10.87
N MET A 322 -16.69 -3.49 -9.85
CA MET A 322 -16.56 -4.63 -8.94
C MET A 322 -17.83 -4.84 -8.10
N ILE A 323 -18.38 -3.77 -7.53
CA ILE A 323 -19.66 -3.83 -6.81
C ILE A 323 -20.78 -4.36 -7.73
N LYS A 324 -20.81 -3.87 -8.97
CA LYS A 324 -21.76 -4.34 -9.97
C LYS A 324 -21.58 -5.82 -10.29
N ALA A 325 -20.33 -6.29 -10.47
CA ALA A 325 -20.03 -7.70 -10.70
C ALA A 325 -20.48 -8.57 -9.52
N ALA A 326 -20.26 -8.13 -8.28
CA ALA A 326 -20.75 -8.82 -7.08
C ALA A 326 -22.28 -8.99 -7.06
N GLY A 327 -23.02 -8.04 -7.64
CA GLY A 327 -24.48 -8.10 -7.76
C GLY A 327 -25.01 -8.92 -8.95
N THR A 328 -24.19 -9.17 -9.97
CA THR A 328 -24.64 -9.73 -11.25
C THR A 328 -23.90 -11.00 -11.67
N ASP A 329 -22.61 -11.09 -11.41
CA ASP A 329 -21.69 -12.09 -11.96
C ASP A 329 -20.76 -12.68 -10.88
N ILE A 330 -21.27 -13.68 -10.15
CA ILE A 330 -20.49 -14.38 -9.10
C ILE A 330 -19.26 -15.12 -9.66
N PRO A 331 -19.25 -15.73 -10.85
CA PRO A 331 -18.02 -16.26 -11.45
C PRO A 331 -16.91 -15.21 -11.57
N THR A 332 -17.22 -14.05 -12.14
CA THR A 332 -16.25 -12.93 -12.22
C THR A 332 -15.78 -12.50 -10.84
N LEU A 333 -16.68 -12.36 -9.86
CA LEU A 333 -16.28 -12.06 -8.46
C LEU A 333 -15.36 -13.14 -7.88
N ALA A 334 -15.63 -14.42 -8.16
CA ALA A 334 -14.80 -15.53 -7.68
C ALA A 334 -13.42 -15.54 -8.34
N ASP A 335 -13.32 -15.18 -9.62
CA ASP A 335 -12.04 -15.02 -10.32
C ASP A 335 -11.23 -13.85 -9.76
N MET A 336 -11.89 -12.75 -9.47
CA MET A 336 -11.30 -11.61 -8.79
C MET A 336 -10.74 -12.02 -7.41
N ALA A 337 -11.57 -12.64 -6.57
CA ALA A 337 -11.19 -13.09 -5.24
C ALA A 337 -9.98 -14.06 -5.25
N THR A 338 -9.80 -14.82 -6.34
CA THR A 338 -8.67 -15.76 -6.45
C THR A 338 -7.34 -15.02 -6.65
N ALA A 339 -7.35 -13.90 -7.36
CA ALA A 339 -6.16 -13.06 -7.50
C ALA A 339 -5.64 -12.57 -6.13
N MET A 340 -6.50 -12.61 -5.11
CA MET A 340 -6.23 -12.21 -3.73
C MET A 340 -6.13 -13.40 -2.77
N SER A 341 -5.73 -14.55 -3.25
CA SER A 341 -5.58 -15.77 -2.45
C SER A 341 -6.87 -16.28 -1.79
N ILE A 342 -8.04 -15.73 -2.13
CA ILE A 342 -9.33 -16.23 -1.65
C ILE A 342 -9.81 -17.39 -2.51
N LYS A 343 -10.12 -18.51 -1.86
CA LYS A 343 -10.57 -19.71 -2.57
C LYS A 343 -11.92 -19.47 -3.29
N LYS A 344 -11.97 -19.65 -4.62
CA LYS A 344 -13.21 -19.57 -5.43
C LYS A 344 -14.40 -20.27 -4.78
N LYS A 345 -14.16 -21.44 -4.19
CA LYS A 345 -15.19 -22.24 -3.50
C LYS A 345 -15.89 -21.47 -2.39
N LEU A 346 -15.19 -20.57 -1.70
CA LEU A 346 -15.78 -19.72 -0.66
C LEU A 346 -16.75 -18.71 -1.30
N ILE A 347 -16.34 -18.02 -2.35
CA ILE A 347 -17.19 -17.04 -3.06
C ILE A 347 -18.43 -17.69 -3.65
N TYR A 348 -18.30 -18.87 -4.28
CA TYR A 348 -19.48 -19.61 -4.75
C TYR A 348 -20.41 -20.02 -3.60
N LYS A 349 -19.85 -20.37 -2.43
CA LYS A 349 -20.65 -20.74 -1.25
C LYS A 349 -21.42 -19.56 -0.67
N ILE A 350 -20.88 -18.35 -0.69
CA ILE A 350 -21.50 -17.14 -0.10
C ILE A 350 -22.14 -16.23 -1.15
N GLY A 351 -21.90 -16.45 -2.44
CA GLY A 351 -22.37 -15.59 -3.53
C GLY A 351 -23.90 -15.44 -3.59
N TRP A 352 -24.66 -16.48 -3.22
CA TRP A 352 -26.12 -16.39 -3.11
C TRP A 352 -26.58 -15.38 -2.04
N LEU A 353 -25.77 -15.18 -1.01
CA LEU A 353 -26.00 -14.20 0.05
C LEU A 353 -25.57 -12.80 -0.40
N ILE A 354 -24.40 -12.68 -1.05
CA ILE A 354 -23.82 -11.39 -1.49
C ILE A 354 -24.69 -10.76 -2.60
N LYS A 355 -25.08 -11.54 -3.61
CA LYS A 355 -25.75 -11.05 -4.82
C LYS A 355 -26.99 -10.18 -4.58
N PRO A 356 -27.98 -10.54 -3.71
CA PRO A 356 -29.17 -9.71 -3.49
C PRO A 356 -28.86 -8.38 -2.81
N PHE A 357 -27.79 -8.32 -2.01
CA PHE A 357 -27.37 -7.10 -1.32
C PHE A 357 -26.57 -6.17 -2.24
N ALA A 358 -25.59 -6.71 -2.97
CA ALA A 358 -24.83 -5.93 -3.94
C ALA A 358 -25.76 -5.25 -4.96
N LYS A 359 -26.83 -5.91 -5.39
CA LYS A 359 -27.87 -5.31 -6.24
C LYS A 359 -28.59 -4.12 -5.60
N LYS A 360 -28.74 -4.12 -4.28
CA LYS A 360 -29.47 -3.09 -3.54
C LYS A 360 -28.56 -1.97 -3.05
N LEU A 361 -27.24 -2.12 -3.09
CA LEU A 361 -26.29 -1.14 -2.57
C LEU A 361 -26.47 0.24 -3.21
N ASN A 362 -26.67 0.31 -4.53
CA ASN A 362 -26.92 1.56 -5.24
C ASN A 362 -28.20 2.30 -4.77
N ALA A 363 -29.17 1.57 -4.22
CA ALA A 363 -30.42 2.13 -3.70
C ALA A 363 -30.35 2.42 -2.19
N LEU A 364 -29.26 2.04 -1.53
CA LEU A 364 -29.03 2.29 -0.11
C LEU A 364 -28.27 3.60 0.03
N THR A 365 -28.81 4.49 0.86
CA THR A 365 -28.18 5.79 1.15
C THR A 365 -27.74 5.87 2.61
N ILE A 366 -26.79 6.76 2.89
CA ILE A 366 -26.31 7.03 4.26
C ILE A 366 -27.48 7.37 5.19
N GLY A 367 -28.45 8.17 4.75
CA GLY A 367 -29.65 8.47 5.55
C GLY A 367 -30.51 7.26 5.90
N LYS A 368 -30.55 6.22 5.04
CA LYS A 368 -31.22 4.95 5.39
C LYS A 368 -30.45 4.16 6.44
N VAL A 369 -29.11 4.16 6.34
CA VAL A 369 -28.23 3.53 7.34
C VAL A 369 -28.32 4.27 8.66
N ALA A 370 -28.29 5.60 8.65
CA ALA A 370 -28.42 6.44 9.84
C ALA A 370 -29.73 6.20 10.61
N LYS A 371 -30.85 6.01 9.88
CA LYS A 371 -32.13 5.62 10.50
C LYS A 371 -32.05 4.27 11.21
N LEU A 372 -31.30 3.33 10.64
CA LEU A 372 -31.10 2.00 11.22
C LEU A 372 -30.24 2.05 12.48
N THR A 373 -29.18 2.87 12.46
CA THR A 373 -28.21 3.02 13.55
C THR A 373 -28.63 4.04 14.62
N ARG A 374 -29.78 4.66 14.47
CA ARG A 374 -30.25 5.75 15.35
C ARG A 374 -30.24 5.38 16.85
N ALA A 375 -30.54 4.13 17.17
CA ALA A 375 -30.56 3.68 18.59
C ALA A 375 -29.14 3.62 19.18
N GLU A 376 -28.14 3.41 18.34
CA GLU A 376 -26.72 3.32 18.73
C GLU A 376 -26.08 4.72 18.74
N THR A 377 -26.34 5.51 17.71
CA THR A 377 -25.69 6.81 17.50
C THR A 377 -26.37 7.97 18.21
N GLY A 378 -27.69 7.89 18.45
CA GLY A 378 -28.50 8.99 18.94
C GLY A 378 -28.73 10.12 17.93
N LEU A 379 -28.21 10.01 16.69
CA LEU A 379 -28.31 11.05 15.67
C LEU A 379 -29.76 11.27 15.24
N LYS A 380 -30.10 12.53 14.99
CA LYS A 380 -31.38 12.96 14.45
C LYS A 380 -31.26 13.23 12.95
N PRO A 381 -32.39 13.25 12.20
CA PRO A 381 -32.37 13.51 10.75
C PRO A 381 -31.65 14.81 10.36
N GLU A 382 -31.74 15.85 11.17
CA GLU A 382 -31.07 17.12 10.96
C GLU A 382 -29.55 17.03 11.05
N ASP A 383 -29.00 16.09 11.83
CA ASP A 383 -27.55 15.95 12.05
C ASP A 383 -26.84 15.41 10.80
N TYR A 384 -27.53 14.65 9.94
CA TYR A 384 -26.96 14.03 8.74
C TYR A 384 -27.71 14.41 7.45
N ALA A 385 -28.42 15.53 7.45
CA ALA A 385 -29.25 15.95 6.33
C ALA A 385 -28.43 16.20 5.04
N ASP A 386 -27.23 16.73 5.17
CA ASP A 386 -26.26 17.02 4.11
C ASP A 386 -25.70 15.77 3.42
N ILE A 387 -25.56 14.65 4.15
CA ILE A 387 -25.02 13.39 3.66
C ILE A 387 -26.11 12.32 3.42
N ALA A 388 -27.38 12.63 3.72
CA ALA A 388 -28.46 11.65 3.71
C ALA A 388 -28.67 10.96 2.36
N ASP A 389 -28.48 11.68 1.28
CA ASP A 389 -28.67 11.20 -0.10
C ASP A 389 -27.42 10.55 -0.72
N LYS A 390 -26.26 10.64 -0.05
CA LYS A 390 -25.02 9.97 -0.48
C LYS A 390 -25.25 8.48 -0.54
N SER A 391 -24.94 7.85 -1.68
CA SER A 391 -25.09 6.39 -1.80
C SER A 391 -24.02 5.66 -0.98
N VAL A 392 -24.36 4.48 -0.48
CA VAL A 392 -23.38 3.60 0.20
C VAL A 392 -22.25 3.20 -0.76
N VAL A 393 -22.52 3.11 -2.06
CA VAL A 393 -21.48 2.86 -3.08
C VAL A 393 -20.48 4.02 -3.17
N ASP A 394 -20.97 5.25 -3.17
CA ASP A 394 -20.06 6.42 -3.19
C ASP A 394 -19.26 6.51 -1.88
N PHE A 395 -19.87 6.20 -0.75
CA PHE A 395 -19.17 6.09 0.53
C PHE A 395 -18.03 5.03 0.49
N ILE A 396 -18.30 3.86 -0.09
CA ILE A 396 -17.27 2.82 -0.28
C ILE A 396 -16.15 3.33 -1.22
N CYS A 397 -16.51 4.03 -2.28
CA CYS A 397 -15.50 4.64 -3.17
C CYS A 397 -14.61 5.63 -2.43
N ASP A 398 -15.18 6.45 -1.54
CA ASP A 398 -14.40 7.38 -0.74
C ASP A 398 -13.44 6.65 0.21
N LEU A 399 -13.90 5.56 0.88
CA LEU A 399 -13.03 4.73 1.72
C LEU A 399 -11.84 4.19 0.93
N VAL A 400 -12.06 3.70 -0.28
CA VAL A 400 -11.00 3.15 -1.13
C VAL A 400 -10.05 4.24 -1.60
N VAL A 401 -10.57 5.37 -2.05
CA VAL A 401 -9.76 6.53 -2.46
C VAL A 401 -8.84 6.98 -1.34
N ASN A 402 -9.36 7.02 -0.11
CA ASN A 402 -8.56 7.39 1.05
C ASN A 402 -7.52 6.34 1.41
N LEU A 403 -7.88 5.05 1.37
CA LEU A 403 -6.92 3.98 1.62
C LEU A 403 -5.68 4.11 0.72
N TYR A 404 -5.89 4.31 -0.59
CA TYR A 404 -4.78 4.50 -1.52
C TYR A 404 -4.08 5.84 -1.35
N GLY A 405 -4.85 6.90 -1.07
CA GLY A 405 -4.34 8.25 -0.87
C GLY A 405 -3.66 8.47 0.48
N GLY A 406 -3.93 7.60 1.46
CA GLY A 406 -3.39 7.77 2.81
C GLY A 406 -3.92 8.98 3.56
N GLU A 407 -5.10 9.48 3.21
CA GLU A 407 -5.74 10.61 3.90
C GLU A 407 -6.73 10.11 4.94
N ASP A 408 -6.81 10.79 6.09
CA ASP A 408 -7.86 10.54 7.06
C ASP A 408 -9.22 10.92 6.48
N LEU A 409 -10.14 9.95 6.49
CA LEU A 409 -11.47 10.15 5.95
C LEU A 409 -12.38 10.88 6.91
N TYR A 410 -12.43 10.39 8.14
CA TYR A 410 -13.41 10.82 9.11
C TYR A 410 -12.81 10.94 10.50
N SER A 411 -13.09 12.05 11.16
CA SER A 411 -12.83 12.18 12.59
C SER A 411 -13.91 11.44 13.39
N VAL A 412 -13.64 11.14 14.66
CA VAL A 412 -14.63 10.51 15.57
C VAL A 412 -15.88 11.37 15.78
N ASP A 413 -15.81 12.65 15.46
CA ASP A 413 -16.92 13.60 15.58
C ASP A 413 -17.80 13.66 14.33
N ASP A 414 -17.33 13.12 13.21
CA ASP A 414 -18.07 13.12 11.95
C ASP A 414 -19.29 12.18 12.00
N ASN A 415 -20.35 12.58 11.34
CA ASN A 415 -21.57 11.78 11.34
C ASN A 415 -21.43 10.49 10.54
N GLU A 416 -20.65 10.48 9.46
CA GLU A 416 -20.29 9.29 8.69
C GLU A 416 -19.58 8.25 9.58
N TYR A 417 -18.61 8.69 10.38
CA TYR A 417 -17.92 7.83 11.33
C TYR A 417 -18.92 7.23 12.34
N LYS A 418 -19.71 8.07 13.02
CA LYS A 418 -20.70 7.64 14.01
C LYS A 418 -21.71 6.65 13.42
N ILE A 419 -22.21 6.91 12.21
CA ILE A 419 -23.16 6.04 11.50
C ILE A 419 -22.51 4.70 11.20
N THR A 420 -21.27 4.70 10.73
CA THR A 420 -20.54 3.47 10.37
C THR A 420 -20.21 2.64 11.60
N VAL A 421 -19.68 3.25 12.66
CA VAL A 421 -19.41 2.57 13.93
C VAL A 421 -20.70 2.06 14.58
N GLY A 422 -21.78 2.84 14.54
CA GLY A 422 -23.10 2.39 15.00
C GLY A 422 -23.60 1.14 14.22
N LEU A 423 -23.32 1.06 12.91
CA LEU A 423 -23.63 -0.11 12.12
C LEU A 423 -22.78 -1.32 12.54
N LEU A 424 -21.47 -1.13 12.77
CA LEU A 424 -20.58 -2.18 13.25
C LEU A 424 -21.00 -2.71 14.63
N HIS A 425 -21.42 -1.85 15.54
CA HIS A 425 -21.99 -2.24 16.86
C HIS A 425 -23.25 -3.10 16.71
N ILE A 426 -24.13 -2.77 15.76
CA ILE A 426 -25.31 -3.61 15.47
C ILE A 426 -24.85 -5.00 15.03
N VAL A 427 -23.84 -5.07 14.15
CA VAL A 427 -23.30 -6.35 13.66
C VAL A 427 -22.71 -7.16 14.82
N ASP A 428 -21.87 -6.57 15.65
CA ASP A 428 -21.28 -7.25 16.80
C ASP A 428 -22.35 -7.75 17.77
N SER A 429 -23.42 -6.97 18.00
CA SER A 429 -24.56 -7.35 18.83
C SER A 429 -25.30 -8.57 18.27
N VAL A 430 -25.41 -8.67 16.95
CA VAL A 430 -26.01 -9.82 16.26
C VAL A 430 -25.14 -11.07 16.42
N PHE A 431 -23.84 -10.96 16.19
CA PHE A 431 -22.92 -12.07 16.35
C PHE A 431 -22.92 -12.57 17.80
N ALA A 432 -22.98 -11.66 18.76
CA ALA A 432 -23.10 -11.98 20.18
C ALA A 432 -24.41 -12.74 20.46
N ALA A 433 -25.56 -12.31 19.89
CA ALA A 433 -26.85 -12.97 20.05
C ALA A 433 -26.88 -14.38 19.42
N LEU A 434 -26.14 -14.59 18.33
CA LEU A 434 -25.98 -15.88 17.66
C LEU A 434 -24.90 -16.75 18.33
N HIS A 435 -24.24 -16.28 19.40
CA HIS A 435 -23.12 -16.93 20.07
C HIS A 435 -21.93 -17.23 19.13
N ILE A 436 -21.76 -16.42 18.07
CA ILE A 436 -20.63 -16.51 17.14
C ILE A 436 -19.58 -15.49 17.57
N LYS A 437 -18.39 -15.97 17.87
CA LYS A 437 -17.24 -15.08 18.20
C LYS A 437 -16.67 -14.51 16.91
N PRO A 438 -16.62 -13.19 16.69
CA PRO A 438 -16.04 -12.57 15.51
C PRO A 438 -14.61 -13.05 15.23
N ARG A 439 -13.76 -13.23 16.23
CA ARG A 439 -12.38 -13.74 16.11
C ARG A 439 -12.25 -15.10 15.41
N LYS A 440 -13.31 -15.90 15.32
CA LYS A 440 -13.32 -17.13 14.51
C LYS A 440 -13.40 -16.84 13.00
N LEU A 441 -13.89 -15.67 12.63
CA LEU A 441 -14.06 -15.22 11.25
C LEU A 441 -12.98 -14.19 10.89
N ILE A 442 -12.76 -13.23 11.79
CA ILE A 442 -11.75 -12.17 11.67
C ILE A 442 -10.62 -12.52 12.65
N LYS A 443 -9.60 -13.21 12.22
CA LYS A 443 -8.56 -13.79 13.10
C LYS A 443 -7.77 -12.76 13.92
N VAL A 444 -7.77 -11.51 13.50
CA VAL A 444 -6.95 -10.41 14.06
C VAL A 444 -7.69 -9.51 15.05
N ALA A 445 -9.03 -9.59 15.14
CA ALA A 445 -9.83 -8.72 16.00
C ALA A 445 -10.92 -9.50 16.76
N ASP A 446 -11.31 -9.02 17.93
CA ASP A 446 -12.34 -9.63 18.77
C ASP A 446 -13.76 -9.19 18.40
N SER A 447 -13.90 -8.06 17.69
CA SER A 447 -15.16 -7.54 17.15
C SER A 447 -14.99 -7.06 15.72
N PHE A 448 -16.12 -6.88 15.01
CA PHE A 448 -16.10 -6.22 13.68
C PHE A 448 -15.81 -4.71 13.83
N THR A 449 -16.18 -4.12 14.94
CA THR A 449 -15.85 -2.74 15.25
C THR A 449 -14.34 -2.58 15.37
N ASP A 450 -13.67 -3.37 16.22
CA ASP A 450 -12.21 -3.30 16.41
C ASP A 450 -11.43 -3.52 15.09
N PHE A 451 -12.00 -4.31 14.17
CA PHE A 451 -11.41 -4.56 12.86
C PHE A 451 -11.60 -3.40 11.89
N ALA A 452 -12.83 -2.91 11.75
CA ALA A 452 -13.19 -2.01 10.66
C ALA A 452 -13.10 -0.51 11.04
N GLU A 453 -13.13 -0.17 12.32
CA GLU A 453 -12.99 1.22 12.78
C GLU A 453 -11.65 1.84 12.33
N PRO A 454 -10.50 1.14 12.41
CA PRO A 454 -9.23 1.68 11.91
C PRO A 454 -9.20 1.96 10.39
N LEU A 455 -10.14 1.41 9.60
CA LEU A 455 -10.27 1.72 8.17
C LEU A 455 -10.94 3.08 7.92
N LEU A 456 -11.55 3.68 8.94
CA LEU A 456 -12.23 4.97 8.84
C LEU A 456 -11.28 6.13 9.10
N HIS A 457 -10.18 5.90 9.81
CA HIS A 457 -9.12 6.86 10.07
C HIS A 457 -7.77 6.14 10.14
N ASN A 458 -6.73 6.85 9.80
CA ASN A 458 -5.36 6.35 9.69
C ASN A 458 -4.67 6.21 11.07
N SER A 459 -3.39 5.78 11.07
CA SER A 459 -2.49 5.62 12.21
C SER A 459 -2.31 6.88 13.09
N GLY A 460 -2.78 8.04 12.63
CA GLY A 460 -2.59 9.34 13.26
C GLY A 460 -1.30 10.05 12.82
N ILE A 461 -0.51 9.44 11.93
CA ILE A 461 0.61 10.08 11.25
C ILE A 461 0.11 10.53 9.87
N PRO A 462 0.17 11.84 9.53
CA PRO A 462 -0.21 12.30 8.20
C PRO A 462 0.63 11.62 7.12
N SER A 463 -0.01 11.08 6.10
CA SER A 463 0.70 10.28 5.07
C SER A 463 1.37 11.14 4.01
N TYR A 464 0.87 12.35 3.75
CA TYR A 464 1.45 13.28 2.78
C TYR A 464 2.61 14.09 3.36
N ASP A 465 2.32 14.90 4.38
CA ASP A 465 3.29 15.80 4.99
C ASP A 465 3.40 15.46 6.47
N ALA A 466 4.53 14.91 6.88
CA ALA A 466 4.75 14.49 8.25
C ALA A 466 6.09 14.97 8.79
N ILE A 467 6.16 15.14 10.11
CA ILE A 467 7.38 15.36 10.85
C ILE A 467 7.56 14.21 11.83
N LEU A 468 8.55 13.37 11.58
CA LEU A 468 8.83 12.16 12.32
C LEU A 468 10.06 12.37 13.23
N PRO A 469 9.95 12.16 14.55
CA PRO A 469 11.11 12.30 15.41
C PRO A 469 12.11 11.16 15.25
N ILE A 470 13.40 11.47 15.16
CA ILE A 470 14.47 10.48 15.30
C ILE A 470 14.57 10.12 16.79
N ARG A 471 14.26 8.87 17.11
CA ARG A 471 14.20 8.36 18.48
C ARG A 471 15.57 7.85 18.93
N PRO A 472 15.86 7.85 20.25
CA PRO A 472 17.06 7.23 20.79
C PRO A 472 17.16 5.75 20.42
N PHE A 473 18.38 5.28 20.21
CA PHE A 473 18.68 3.87 19.99
C PHE A 473 19.14 3.20 21.29
N TYR A 474 18.54 2.07 21.62
CA TYR A 474 18.87 1.25 22.80
C TYR A 474 19.57 -0.04 22.36
N LYS A 475 20.78 -0.26 22.88
CA LYS A 475 21.59 -1.45 22.61
C LYS A 475 21.06 -2.68 23.37
N GLU A 476 21.60 -3.82 23.04
CA GLU A 476 21.33 -5.05 23.80
C GLU A 476 21.70 -4.86 25.28
N GLY A 477 20.77 -5.24 26.17
CA GLY A 477 20.89 -5.01 27.62
C GLY A 477 20.39 -3.64 28.10
N GLU A 478 20.08 -2.70 27.21
CA GLU A 478 19.42 -1.45 27.51
C GLU A 478 17.92 -1.57 27.19
N GLN A 479 17.08 -0.82 27.91
CA GLN A 479 15.63 -0.82 27.64
C GLN A 479 15.08 0.59 27.62
N GLY A 480 14.48 0.96 26.51
CA GLY A 480 13.72 2.20 26.36
C GLY A 480 12.34 2.10 27.04
N LYS A 481 11.77 3.23 27.37
CA LYS A 481 10.36 3.27 27.77
C LYS A 481 9.51 3.07 26.52
N LYS A 482 8.63 2.04 26.53
CA LYS A 482 7.58 1.97 25.51
C LYS A 482 6.74 3.23 25.58
N PRO A 483 6.38 3.86 24.45
CA PRO A 483 5.37 4.91 24.45
C PRO A 483 4.14 4.38 25.19
N GLN A 484 3.54 5.20 26.07
CA GLN A 484 2.23 4.84 26.60
C GLN A 484 1.29 4.77 25.39
N GLU A 485 0.64 3.62 25.21
CA GLU A 485 -0.46 3.53 24.25
C GLU A 485 -1.44 4.67 24.58
N GLU A 486 -1.56 5.65 23.68
CA GLU A 486 -2.61 6.63 23.78
C GLU A 486 -3.93 5.86 23.77
N LYS A 487 -4.71 6.00 24.83
CA LYS A 487 -6.04 5.40 24.88
C LYS A 487 -6.81 5.92 23.68
N LYS A 488 -7.14 5.02 22.75
CA LYS A 488 -8.05 5.36 21.65
C LYS A 488 -9.27 6.04 22.24
N PRO A 489 -9.75 7.15 21.65
CA PRO A 489 -10.94 7.82 22.15
C PRO A 489 -12.10 6.82 22.16
N GLU A 490 -12.68 6.58 23.33
CA GLU A 490 -13.84 5.70 23.45
C GLU A 490 -15.04 6.35 22.74
N CYS A 491 -15.50 5.71 21.68
CA CYS A 491 -16.73 6.11 21.03
C CYS A 491 -17.90 5.97 22.02
N SER A 492 -18.62 7.05 22.28
CA SER A 492 -19.74 7.12 23.26
C SER A 492 -21.02 6.40 22.82
N VAL A 493 -20.97 5.58 21.78
CA VAL A 493 -22.11 4.84 21.22
C VAL A 493 -22.55 3.73 22.18
N LYS A 494 -23.80 3.79 22.66
CA LYS A 494 -24.35 2.83 23.64
C LYS A 494 -24.80 1.54 22.95
N LYS A 495 -24.34 0.38 23.42
CA LYS A 495 -24.80 -0.93 22.95
C LYS A 495 -26.29 -1.17 23.30
N SER A 496 -27.13 -1.43 22.27
CA SER A 496 -28.56 -1.73 22.45
C SER A 496 -28.82 -3.24 22.55
N LYS A 497 -29.80 -3.62 23.36
CA LYS A 497 -30.19 -5.02 23.66
C LYS A 497 -31.42 -5.51 22.85
N LYS A 498 -31.82 -4.88 21.75
CA LYS A 498 -33.03 -5.25 21.03
C LYS A 498 -32.77 -6.20 19.87
N GLY A 499 -33.64 -7.23 19.79
CA GLY A 499 -33.55 -8.38 18.88
C GLY A 499 -33.50 -8.08 17.38
N VAL A 500 -32.96 -9.06 16.69
CA VAL A 500 -32.41 -9.04 15.35
C VAL A 500 -33.47 -9.34 14.29
N PRO A 501 -33.74 -8.41 13.34
CA PRO A 501 -34.53 -8.72 12.14
C PRO A 501 -33.66 -9.19 10.95
N ILE A 502 -34.31 -9.73 9.90
CA ILE A 502 -33.76 -10.12 8.58
C ILE A 502 -32.82 -9.07 7.93
N VAL A 503 -32.95 -7.80 8.31
CA VAL A 503 -32.06 -6.68 7.96
C VAL A 503 -30.60 -6.97 8.32
N VAL A 504 -30.34 -7.74 9.33
CA VAL A 504 -29.00 -8.05 9.84
C VAL A 504 -28.24 -9.02 8.94
N CYS A 505 -28.94 -10.00 8.33
CA CYS A 505 -28.30 -10.83 7.30
C CYS A 505 -27.83 -9.96 6.11
N GLY A 506 -28.54 -8.82 5.87
CA GLY A 506 -28.20 -7.85 4.87
C GLY A 506 -26.95 -7.04 5.22
N ILE A 507 -26.87 -6.63 6.45
CA ILE A 507 -25.71 -5.88 6.97
C ILE A 507 -24.46 -6.78 7.00
N LEU A 508 -24.61 -8.04 7.40
CA LEU A 508 -23.54 -9.04 7.32
C LEU A 508 -23.02 -9.22 5.88
N ALA A 509 -23.94 -9.30 4.91
CA ALA A 509 -23.55 -9.39 3.50
C ALA A 509 -22.90 -8.09 3.01
N LEU A 510 -23.32 -6.94 3.53
CA LEU A 510 -22.71 -5.62 3.24
C LEU A 510 -21.29 -5.53 3.81
N ILE A 511 -21.08 -6.00 5.03
CA ILE A 511 -19.74 -6.02 5.65
C ILE A 511 -18.84 -7.05 4.97
N ILE A 512 -19.36 -8.24 4.66
CA ILE A 512 -18.62 -9.23 3.87
C ILE A 512 -18.30 -8.67 2.48
N LEU A 513 -19.20 -7.92 1.87
CA LEU A 513 -18.97 -7.27 0.59
C LEU A 513 -17.99 -6.07 0.71
N LEU A 514 -18.09 -5.29 1.78
CA LEU A 514 -17.11 -4.24 2.12
C LEU A 514 -15.73 -4.85 2.39
N LEU A 515 -15.66 -5.90 3.17
CA LEU A 515 -14.45 -6.66 3.39
C LEU A 515 -13.93 -7.26 2.09
N LEU A 516 -14.78 -7.85 1.26
CA LEU A 516 -14.39 -8.36 -0.06
C LEU A 516 -13.96 -7.25 -1.01
N LEU A 517 -14.56 -6.08 -0.97
CA LEU A 517 -14.20 -4.93 -1.80
C LEU A 517 -12.90 -4.27 -1.33
N LEU A 518 -12.71 -4.13 -0.03
CA LEU A 518 -11.43 -3.74 0.55
C LEU A 518 -10.35 -4.81 0.34
N LEU A 519 -10.74 -6.07 0.07
CA LEU A 519 -9.91 -7.19 -0.34
C LEU A 519 -9.42 -7.10 -1.79
N PHE A 520 -10.08 -6.32 -2.62
CA PHE A 520 -9.77 -6.17 -4.04
C PHE A 520 -8.73 -5.07 -4.30
N PHE A 521 -8.29 -4.40 -3.26
CA PHE A 521 -7.32 -3.34 -3.27
C PHE A 521 -6.11 -3.69 -2.42
#